data_22de0e08c78289a5f1c30118c125468c
#
_entry.id   22de0e08c78289a5f1c30118c125468c
#
_cell.length_a   1.000
_cell.length_b   1.000
_cell.length_c   1.000
_cell.angle_alpha   90.00
_cell.angle_beta   90.00
_cell.angle_gamma   90.00
#
_symmetry.space_group_name_H-M   'P 1'
#
loop_
_entity.id
_entity.type
_entity.pdbx_description
1 polymer ?
#
loop_
_entity_poly.entity_id
_entity_poly.type
_entity_poly.pdbx_seq_one_letter_code
_entity_poly.pdbx_strand_id
1 'polypeptide(L)'
;MEKYSLEEMVETLIKFYDIMNYIEEERAEWYNKVGKMNEALSDVYHAVENNYNGDKKQGDMFAKVLYTVVKERRKYKDMQELLLPVFNAYKDTRTENAIENMIKYKGIIDSGREYSPKVLTELFEQE
;
A
#
# COMPACT_ATOMS: atom_id res chain seq x y z
N MET A 1 -26.14 -10.65 -15.97
CA MET A 1 -25.38 -9.39 -16.16
C MET A 1 -24.10 -9.44 -15.36
N GLU A 2 -22.99 -9.23 -16.01
CA GLU A 2 -21.69 -9.23 -15.34
C GLU A 2 -21.54 -7.95 -14.51
N LYS A 3 -21.19 -8.10 -13.25
CA LYS A 3 -20.93 -6.97 -12.36
C LYS A 3 -19.59 -6.30 -12.68
N TYR A 4 -18.59 -7.09 -13.04
CA TYR A 4 -17.27 -6.63 -13.41
C TYR A 4 -16.83 -7.30 -14.70
N SER A 5 -16.17 -6.57 -15.58
CA SER A 5 -15.58 -7.15 -16.77
C SER A 5 -14.28 -7.89 -16.42
N LEU A 6 -13.85 -8.77 -17.31
CA LEU A 6 -12.55 -9.43 -17.15
C LEU A 6 -11.42 -8.40 -17.07
N GLU A 7 -11.46 -7.39 -17.94
CA GLU A 7 -10.46 -6.32 -17.96
C GLU A 7 -10.39 -5.56 -16.64
N GLU A 8 -11.55 -5.16 -16.09
CA GLU A 8 -11.61 -4.46 -14.81
C GLU A 8 -11.03 -5.30 -13.67
N MET A 9 -11.35 -6.59 -13.64
CA MET A 9 -10.86 -7.49 -12.60
C MET A 9 -9.35 -7.66 -12.68
N VAL A 10 -8.82 -7.88 -13.88
CA VAL A 10 -7.38 -8.06 -14.10
C VAL A 10 -6.62 -6.78 -13.74
N GLU A 11 -7.09 -5.63 -14.20
CA GLU A 11 -6.46 -4.34 -13.90
C GLU A 11 -6.46 -4.04 -12.41
N THR A 12 -7.55 -4.35 -11.71
CA THR A 12 -7.65 -4.15 -10.27
C THR A 12 -6.64 -5.03 -9.51
N LEU A 13 -6.49 -6.27 -9.93
CA LEU A 13 -5.52 -7.18 -9.30
C LEU A 13 -4.08 -6.75 -9.60
N ILE A 14 -3.80 -6.22 -10.78
CA ILE A 14 -2.49 -5.66 -11.10
C ILE A 14 -2.21 -4.44 -10.22
N LYS A 15 -3.20 -3.56 -10.05
CA LYS A 15 -3.06 -2.40 -9.17
C LYS A 15 -2.80 -2.83 -7.72
N PHE A 16 -3.48 -3.88 -7.27
CA PHE A 16 -3.22 -4.46 -5.96
C PHE A 16 -1.77 -4.91 -5.82
N TYR A 17 -1.25 -5.59 -6.82
CA TYR A 17 0.15 -6.03 -6.86
C TYR A 17 1.11 -4.83 -6.77
N ASP A 18 0.84 -3.78 -7.53
CA ASP A 18 1.66 -2.57 -7.51
C ASP A 18 1.63 -1.91 -6.13
N ILE A 19 0.45 -1.88 -5.49
CA ILE A 19 0.31 -1.34 -4.14
C ILE A 19 1.10 -2.18 -3.13
N MET A 20 1.07 -3.51 -3.25
CA MET A 20 1.85 -4.39 -2.36
C MET A 20 3.35 -4.16 -2.51
N ASN A 21 3.84 -3.95 -3.72
CA ASN A 21 5.24 -3.61 -3.97
C ASN A 21 5.61 -2.25 -3.38
N TYR A 22 4.72 -1.27 -3.50
CA TYR A 22 4.89 0.05 -2.90
C TYR A 22 4.98 -0.04 -1.37
N ILE A 23 4.11 -0.83 -0.75
CA ILE A 23 4.14 -1.04 0.70
C ILE A 23 5.48 -1.66 1.12
N GLU A 24 5.96 -2.64 0.36
CA GLU A 24 7.25 -3.26 0.65
C GLU A 24 8.40 -2.25 0.66
N GLU A 25 8.38 -1.31 -0.29
CA GLU A 25 9.41 -0.27 -0.38
C GLU A 25 9.30 0.77 0.74
N GLU A 26 8.07 1.10 1.16
CA GLU A 26 7.81 2.25 2.03
C GLU A 26 7.65 1.88 3.51
N ARG A 27 7.39 0.63 3.85
CA ARG A 27 7.06 0.25 5.22
C ARG A 27 8.15 0.58 6.24
N ALA A 28 9.41 0.47 5.85
CA ALA A 28 10.54 0.80 6.73
C ALA A 28 10.54 2.30 7.05
N GLU A 29 10.21 3.14 6.08
CA GLU A 29 10.09 4.57 6.26
C GLU A 29 8.93 4.92 7.20
N TRP A 30 7.82 4.20 7.12
CA TRP A 30 6.69 4.41 8.03
C TRP A 30 7.08 4.14 9.48
N TYR A 31 7.81 3.04 9.74
CA TYR A 31 8.35 2.74 11.08
C TYR A 31 9.27 3.85 11.55
N ASN A 32 10.16 4.30 10.67
CA ASN A 32 11.09 5.37 10.98
C ASN A 32 10.38 6.68 11.32
N LYS A 33 9.34 7.02 10.55
CA LYS A 33 8.54 8.24 10.80
C LYS A 33 7.79 8.16 12.13
N VAL A 34 7.21 7.02 12.46
CA VAL A 34 6.55 6.83 13.77
C VAL A 34 7.56 6.99 14.90
N GLY A 35 8.76 6.42 14.76
CA GLY A 35 9.82 6.57 15.75
C GLY A 35 10.22 8.03 15.95
N LYS A 36 10.39 8.76 14.86
CA LYS A 36 10.72 10.20 14.91
C LYS A 36 9.60 11.01 15.54
N MET A 37 8.35 10.69 15.25
CA MET A 37 7.21 11.38 15.87
C MET A 37 7.10 11.07 17.36
N ASN A 38 7.44 9.85 17.79
CA ASN A 38 7.49 9.50 19.20
C ASN A 38 8.56 10.32 19.93
N GLU A 39 9.74 10.50 19.32
CA GLU A 39 10.79 11.34 19.88
C GLU A 39 10.34 12.80 19.94
N ALA A 40 9.69 13.30 18.90
CA ALA A 40 9.16 14.66 18.85
C ALA A 40 8.10 14.89 19.94
N LEU A 41 7.23 13.90 20.19
CA LEU A 41 6.26 13.96 21.29
C LEU A 41 6.96 14.08 22.63
N SER A 42 7.98 13.26 22.85
CA SER A 42 8.77 13.30 24.09
C SER A 42 9.41 14.68 24.27
N ASP A 43 9.97 15.25 23.21
CA ASP A 43 10.59 16.57 23.24
C ASP A 43 9.57 17.67 23.58
N VAL A 44 8.35 17.60 23.02
CA VAL A 44 7.29 18.57 23.33
C VAL A 44 6.90 18.47 24.79
N TYR A 45 6.70 17.25 25.33
CA TYR A 45 6.35 17.07 26.72
C TYR A 45 7.43 17.61 27.67
N HIS A 46 8.70 17.34 27.37
CA HIS A 46 9.83 17.86 28.15
C HIS A 46 9.91 19.38 28.06
N ALA A 47 9.68 19.95 26.88
CA ALA A 47 9.68 21.41 26.72
C ALA A 47 8.56 22.06 27.53
N VAL A 48 7.36 21.47 27.54
CA VAL A 48 6.24 21.95 28.34
C VAL A 48 6.57 21.87 29.84
N GLU A 49 7.07 20.71 30.27
CA GLU A 49 7.42 20.46 31.66
C GLU A 49 8.47 21.44 32.16
N ASN A 50 9.52 21.69 31.41
CA ASN A 50 10.67 22.46 31.84
C ASN A 50 10.59 23.95 31.53
N ASN A 51 9.83 24.38 30.52
CA ASN A 51 9.90 25.72 29.99
C ASN A 51 8.58 26.48 30.01
N TYR A 52 7.46 25.80 30.25
CA TYR A 52 6.14 26.46 30.23
C TYR A 52 6.00 27.40 31.43
N ASN A 53 5.75 28.66 31.15
CA ASN A 53 5.69 29.72 32.17
C ASN A 53 4.28 30.30 32.37
N GLY A 54 3.25 29.68 31.79
CA GLY A 54 1.88 30.18 31.87
C GLY A 54 1.52 31.22 30.81
N ASP A 55 2.45 31.58 29.94
CA ASP A 55 2.19 32.52 28.86
C ASP A 55 1.30 31.86 27.77
N LYS A 56 0.19 32.53 27.47
CA LYS A 56 -0.77 32.05 26.50
C LYS A 56 -0.17 31.84 25.13
N LYS A 57 0.67 32.75 24.70
CA LYS A 57 1.32 32.67 23.37
C LYS A 57 2.23 31.46 23.26
N GLN A 58 2.97 31.18 24.31
CA GLN A 58 3.84 30.00 24.40
C GLN A 58 2.99 28.72 24.41
N GLY A 59 1.90 28.72 25.20
CA GLY A 59 0.98 27.58 25.27
C GLY A 59 0.34 27.27 23.92
N ASP A 60 -0.06 28.31 23.17
CA ASP A 60 -0.63 28.16 21.85
C ASP A 60 0.40 27.55 20.87
N MET A 61 1.66 27.95 20.98
CA MET A 61 2.73 27.41 20.18
C MET A 61 2.96 25.92 20.47
N PHE A 62 3.01 25.55 21.74
CA PHE A 62 3.15 24.14 22.15
C PHE A 62 2.00 23.29 21.66
N ALA A 63 0.76 23.81 21.80
CA ALA A 63 -0.42 23.10 21.33
C ALA A 63 -0.40 22.88 19.81
N LYS A 64 0.06 23.86 19.05
CA LYS A 64 0.17 23.79 17.60
C LYS A 64 1.20 22.74 17.16
N VAL A 65 2.35 22.74 17.81
CA VAL A 65 3.40 21.75 17.53
C VAL A 65 2.91 20.36 17.89
N LEU A 66 2.30 20.19 19.05
CA LEU A 66 1.74 18.92 19.50
C LEU A 66 0.72 18.37 18.49
N TYR A 67 -0.20 19.23 18.04
CA TYR A 67 -1.22 18.87 17.05
C TYR A 67 -0.58 18.34 15.77
N THR A 68 0.44 19.03 15.26
CA THR A 68 1.14 18.64 14.04
C THR A 68 1.82 17.29 14.20
N VAL A 69 2.52 17.09 15.31
CA VAL A 69 3.24 15.83 15.59
C VAL A 69 2.28 14.65 15.73
N VAL A 70 1.20 14.85 16.51
CA VAL A 70 0.18 13.80 16.72
C VAL A 70 -0.46 13.41 15.39
N LYS A 71 -0.78 14.39 14.55
CA LYS A 71 -1.42 14.16 13.26
C LYS A 71 -0.53 13.39 12.30
N GLU A 72 0.74 13.77 12.20
CA GLU A 72 1.70 13.04 11.38
C GLU A 72 1.92 11.62 11.88
N ARG A 73 2.05 11.47 13.20
CA ARG A 73 2.21 10.15 13.81
C ARG A 73 1.02 9.25 13.48
N ARG A 74 -0.21 9.79 13.60
CA ARG A 74 -1.43 9.02 13.32
C ARG A 74 -1.48 8.57 11.86
N LYS A 75 -1.07 9.43 10.95
CA LYS A 75 -1.01 9.11 9.52
C LYS A 75 -0.18 7.84 9.26
N TYR A 76 1.04 7.79 9.80
CA TYR A 76 1.93 6.64 9.60
C TYR A 76 1.48 5.41 10.39
N LYS A 77 0.92 5.60 11.59
CA LYS A 77 0.34 4.50 12.37
C LYS A 77 -0.84 3.87 11.65
N ASP A 78 -1.69 4.69 11.02
CA ASP A 78 -2.83 4.18 10.24
C ASP A 78 -2.35 3.36 9.04
N MET A 79 -1.31 3.82 8.36
CA MET A 79 -0.71 3.03 7.27
C MET A 79 -0.25 1.66 7.76
N GLN A 80 0.43 1.62 8.91
CA GLN A 80 0.89 0.37 9.50
C GLN A 80 -0.28 -0.52 9.93
N GLU A 81 -1.23 0.04 10.66
CA GLU A 81 -2.34 -0.73 11.23
C GLU A 81 -3.30 -1.26 10.17
N LEU A 82 -3.54 -0.49 9.11
CA LEU A 82 -4.49 -0.88 8.05
C LEU A 82 -3.85 -1.74 6.96
N LEU A 83 -2.62 -1.43 6.57
CA LEU A 83 -2.04 -2.01 5.37
C LEU A 83 -1.10 -3.19 5.64
N LEU A 84 -0.33 -3.16 6.74
CA LEU A 84 0.64 -4.22 6.99
C LEU A 84 0.02 -5.60 7.24
N PRO A 85 -1.12 -5.73 7.93
CA PRO A 85 -1.74 -7.06 8.04
C PRO A 85 -2.11 -7.67 6.69
N VAL A 86 -2.64 -6.86 5.77
CA VAL A 86 -2.97 -7.30 4.40
C VAL A 86 -1.69 -7.66 3.64
N PHE A 87 -0.68 -6.80 3.74
CA PHE A 87 0.61 -7.03 3.10
C PHE A 87 1.26 -8.33 3.60
N ASN A 88 1.27 -8.56 4.91
CA ASN A 88 1.85 -9.76 5.49
C ASN A 88 1.13 -11.02 5.04
N ALA A 89 -0.21 -10.96 4.99
CA ALA A 89 -1.01 -12.09 4.48
C ALA A 89 -0.70 -12.37 3.01
N TYR A 90 -0.55 -11.32 2.21
CA TYR A 90 -0.18 -11.45 0.79
C TYR A 90 1.19 -12.11 0.64
N LYS A 91 2.19 -11.71 1.44
CA LYS A 91 3.54 -12.26 1.37
C LYS A 91 3.64 -13.68 1.91
N ASP A 92 2.82 -14.04 2.89
CA ASP A 92 2.84 -15.37 3.50
C ASP A 92 2.04 -16.42 2.73
N THR A 93 1.36 -16.03 1.65
CA THR A 93 0.55 -16.92 0.84
C THR A 93 1.15 -17.05 -0.56
N ARG A 94 0.54 -17.94 -1.38
CA ARG A 94 0.92 -18.07 -2.79
C ARG A 94 0.29 -16.98 -3.68
N THR A 95 -0.37 -16.01 -3.07
CA THR A 95 -1.09 -14.96 -3.80
C THR A 95 -0.15 -14.13 -4.66
N GLU A 96 1.01 -13.77 -4.12
CA GLU A 96 2.01 -13.02 -4.89
C GLU A 96 2.40 -13.75 -6.19
N ASN A 97 2.73 -15.02 -6.09
CA ASN A 97 3.11 -15.83 -7.24
C ASN A 97 1.95 -15.98 -8.24
N ALA A 98 0.73 -16.14 -7.72
CA ALA A 98 -0.44 -16.26 -8.58
C ALA A 98 -0.69 -14.97 -9.37
N ILE A 99 -0.53 -13.82 -8.74
CA ILE A 99 -0.71 -12.53 -9.42
C ILE A 99 0.43 -12.29 -10.42
N GLU A 100 1.66 -12.61 -10.06
CA GLU A 100 2.79 -12.50 -10.99
C GLU A 100 2.59 -13.36 -12.23
N ASN A 101 2.10 -14.59 -12.05
CA ASN A 101 1.78 -15.49 -13.16
C ASN A 101 0.64 -14.94 -14.02
N MET A 102 -0.37 -14.35 -13.39
CA MET A 102 -1.46 -13.69 -14.11
C MET A 102 -0.96 -12.54 -14.96
N ILE A 103 -0.08 -11.69 -14.43
CA ILE A 103 0.50 -10.56 -15.15
C ILE A 103 1.30 -11.04 -16.35
N LYS A 104 2.10 -12.08 -16.15
CA LYS A 104 2.89 -12.69 -17.22
C LYS A 104 2.00 -13.24 -18.33
N TYR A 105 0.93 -13.93 -17.96
CA TYR A 105 -0.04 -14.48 -18.91
C TYR A 105 -0.76 -13.38 -19.68
N LYS A 106 -1.17 -12.32 -18.97
CA LYS A 106 -1.78 -11.14 -19.61
C LYS A 106 -0.84 -10.52 -20.64
N GLY A 107 0.44 -10.42 -20.34
CA GLY A 107 1.45 -9.92 -21.27
C GLY A 107 1.53 -10.76 -22.54
N ILE A 108 1.42 -12.07 -22.41
CA ILE A 108 1.40 -12.98 -23.56
C ILE A 108 0.16 -12.72 -24.42
N ILE A 109 -0.99 -12.58 -23.81
CA ILE A 109 -2.25 -12.30 -24.50
C ILE A 109 -2.19 -10.94 -25.21
N ASP A 110 -1.74 -9.91 -24.51
CA ASP A 110 -1.69 -8.54 -25.03
C ASP A 110 -0.69 -8.38 -26.16
N SER A 111 0.40 -9.14 -26.15
CA SER A 111 1.41 -9.09 -27.21
C SER A 111 1.00 -9.83 -28.48
N GLY A 112 -0.22 -10.34 -28.53
CA GLY A 112 -0.69 -11.06 -29.70
C GLY A 112 -0.06 -12.44 -29.83
N ARG A 113 -0.12 -13.22 -28.74
CA ARG A 113 0.34 -14.59 -28.75
C ARG A 113 -0.17 -15.29 -30.00
N GLU A 114 0.75 -15.87 -30.79
CA GLU A 114 0.35 -16.66 -31.92
C GLU A 114 -0.44 -17.85 -31.42
N TYR A 115 -1.70 -17.84 -31.78
CA TYR A 115 -2.58 -18.96 -31.52
C TYR A 115 -2.30 -20.02 -32.57
N SER A 116 -1.89 -21.21 -32.14
CA SER A 116 -1.78 -22.31 -33.06
C SER A 116 -3.18 -22.88 -33.31
N PRO A 117 -3.75 -22.68 -34.47
CA PRO A 117 -5.13 -23.09 -34.73
C PRO A 117 -5.29 -24.55 -35.07
N LYS A 118 -4.33 -25.38 -34.69
CA LYS A 118 -4.31 -26.81 -35.09
C LYS A 118 -5.64 -27.51 -34.78
N VAL A 119 -6.17 -27.30 -33.57
CA VAL A 119 -7.45 -27.92 -33.17
C VAL A 119 -8.60 -27.34 -33.97
N LEU A 120 -8.62 -26.02 -34.14
CA LEU A 120 -9.67 -25.38 -34.92
C LEU A 120 -9.60 -25.76 -36.39
N THR A 121 -8.41 -25.86 -36.95
CA THR A 121 -8.21 -26.28 -38.31
C THR A 121 -8.74 -27.70 -38.52
N GLU A 122 -8.42 -28.62 -37.62
CA GLU A 122 -8.93 -30.00 -37.67
C GLU A 122 -10.44 -30.06 -37.60
N LEU A 123 -11.06 -29.20 -36.69
CA LEU A 123 -12.51 -29.17 -36.58
C LEU A 123 -13.18 -28.65 -37.84
N PHE A 124 -12.62 -27.63 -38.47
CA PHE A 124 -13.16 -27.07 -39.71
C PHE A 124 -12.92 -27.94 -40.92
N GLU A 125 -11.82 -28.66 -40.96
CA GLU A 125 -11.53 -29.58 -42.05
C GLU A 125 -12.44 -30.80 -42.05
N GLN A 126 -13.07 -31.13 -40.91
CA GLN A 126 -14.02 -32.22 -40.81
C GLN A 126 -15.40 -31.87 -41.37
N GLU A 127 -15.66 -30.65 -41.70
CA GLU A 127 -16.89 -30.21 -42.32
C GLU A 127 -16.76 -30.29 -43.86
#